data_9c1e725e511aad1f099cf625324faf39
#
_entry.id   9c1e725e511aad1f099cf625324faf39
#
_cell.length_a   1.000
_cell.length_b   1.000
_cell.length_c   1.000
_cell.angle_alpha   90.00
_cell.angle_beta   90.00
_cell.angle_gamma   90.00
#
_symmetry.space_group_name_H-M   'P 1'
#
loop_
_entity.id
_entity.type
_entity.pdbx_description
1 polymer ?
#
loop_
_entity_poly.entity_id
_entity_poly.type
_entity_poly.pdbx_seq_one_letter_code
_entity_poly.pdbx_strand_id
1 'polypeptide(L)'
;MALSPDDGAAASGIDEAGSSVTGDAASAKDGDAPLVLDVVVDTRFTPLYRILRFLVRLVNAVYFRTSVANKGAVPAEGPVIIAPVHRSFIDFFVASEVTDRKLHYMAKDSLWKNGTLAKILPSVGAFPVHRESADREATRRAQQVLDAGEVLILFPEGERRTGPVVEDLHEGVAFLAARTGATVIPVGIGGSASVMPKGTKIPRPRHIHLEVGEPLAPPERGESGRVPRSRVHRLTEQLTVSLQELYDRAVEVAGRY
;
A
#
# COMPACT_ATOMS: atom_id res chain seq x y z
N MET A 1 50.58 -25.72 45.44
CA MET A 1 51.80 -26.17 44.76
C MET A 1 51.87 -25.28 43.52
N ALA A 2 52.43 -24.09 43.64
CA ALA A 2 53.82 -23.75 43.25
C ALA A 2 53.93 -23.74 41.70
N LEU A 3 54.35 -22.77 40.96
CA LEU A 3 55.07 -21.50 41.17
C LEU A 3 54.97 -20.71 39.84
N SER A 4 54.84 -19.40 39.89
CA SER A 4 55.47 -18.42 38.99
C SER A 4 56.99 -18.46 39.20
N PRO A 5 57.83 -17.69 38.49
CA PRO A 5 57.73 -16.45 37.69
C PRO A 5 58.66 -16.53 36.42
N ASP A 6 59.02 -15.59 35.61
CA ASP A 6 59.63 -14.29 35.80
C ASP A 6 60.02 -13.66 34.41
N ASP A 7 59.92 -12.37 34.37
CA ASP A 7 60.82 -11.30 33.91
C ASP A 7 61.50 -11.24 32.57
N GLY A 8 61.50 -9.98 32.04
CA GLY A 8 62.55 -9.40 31.26
C GLY A 8 62.07 -8.51 30.13
N ALA A 9 61.80 -7.33 30.32
CA ALA A 9 62.49 -6.03 30.35
C ALA A 9 63.24 -5.60 29.05
N ALA A 10 62.91 -4.37 28.65
CA ALA A 10 63.75 -3.31 28.02
C ALA A 10 63.82 -3.23 26.51
N ALA A 11 63.32 -2.18 25.97
CA ALA A 11 63.79 -0.82 25.71
C ALA A 11 64.11 -0.49 24.26
N SER A 12 63.56 0.62 23.83
CA SER A 12 64.07 1.71 23.00
C SER A 12 64.41 1.50 21.51
N GLY A 13 63.86 2.42 20.70
CA GLY A 13 64.36 2.72 19.37
C GLY A 13 63.34 3.56 18.56
N ILE A 14 63.45 4.88 18.73
CA ILE A 14 62.93 5.90 17.82
C ILE A 14 63.63 5.80 16.49
N ASP A 15 62.93 5.92 15.34
CA ASP A 15 63.37 6.76 14.22
C ASP A 15 62.23 7.01 13.19
N GLU A 16 62.19 8.27 12.81
CA GLU A 16 61.38 8.86 11.74
C GLU A 16 61.81 8.35 10.37
N ALA A 17 60.85 8.15 9.47
CA ALA A 17 61.01 8.56 8.06
C ALA A 17 59.67 8.38 7.32
N GLY A 18 59.22 9.45 6.71
CA GLY A 18 58.02 9.52 5.89
C GLY A 18 58.11 8.69 4.60
N SER A 19 56.95 8.16 4.22
CA SER A 19 56.69 7.73 2.85
C SER A 19 55.23 7.94 2.54
N SER A 20 55.00 8.89 1.66
CA SER A 20 53.75 9.14 0.98
C SER A 20 53.31 7.90 0.18
N VAL A 21 52.21 7.29 0.55
CA VAL A 21 51.52 6.33 -0.32
C VAL A 21 50.21 6.96 -0.76
N THR A 22 50.22 7.39 -2.00
CA THR A 22 49.01 7.70 -2.76
C THR A 22 48.23 6.39 -2.95
N GLY A 23 47.21 6.19 -2.12
CA GLY A 23 46.25 5.12 -2.29
C GLY A 23 45.11 5.59 -3.20
N ASP A 24 44.97 4.94 -4.34
CA ASP A 24 43.90 5.06 -5.29
C ASP A 24 42.55 5.10 -4.59
N ALA A 25 41.86 6.21 -4.75
CA ALA A 25 40.44 6.32 -4.47
C ALA A 25 39.70 5.51 -5.55
N ALA A 26 39.35 4.27 -5.20
CA ALA A 26 38.41 3.50 -5.99
C ALA A 26 37.09 4.28 -6.07
N SER A 27 36.81 4.72 -7.29
CA SER A 27 35.56 5.30 -7.73
C SER A 27 34.39 4.43 -7.29
N ALA A 28 33.74 4.79 -6.20
CA ALA A 28 32.41 4.32 -5.89
C ALA A 28 31.47 4.88 -6.97
N LYS A 29 30.90 3.99 -7.77
CA LYS A 29 29.86 4.31 -8.75
C LYS A 29 28.68 4.93 -8.01
N ASP A 30 28.54 6.25 -8.15
CA ASP A 30 27.30 6.98 -7.88
C ASP A 30 26.20 6.39 -8.77
N GLY A 31 25.30 5.63 -8.17
CA GLY A 31 24.22 5.06 -8.93
C GLY A 31 23.26 4.24 -8.09
N ASP A 32 22.86 4.70 -6.92
CA ASP A 32 21.58 4.32 -6.28
C ASP A 32 21.36 5.11 -4.98
N ALA A 33 21.35 6.44 -5.08
CA ALA A 33 20.75 7.23 -4.02
C ALA A 33 19.24 6.96 -4.10
N PRO A 34 18.59 6.44 -3.02
CA PRO A 34 17.14 6.30 -3.03
C PRO A 34 16.59 7.71 -3.27
N LEU A 35 15.74 7.86 -4.29
CA LEU A 35 14.95 9.06 -4.52
C LEU A 35 14.11 9.30 -3.25
N VAL A 36 14.65 10.03 -2.30
CA VAL A 36 13.92 10.57 -1.16
C VAL A 36 13.06 11.70 -1.73
N LEU A 37 12.01 11.33 -2.44
CA LEU A 37 10.91 12.22 -2.70
C LEU A 37 10.20 12.36 -1.36
N ASP A 38 10.44 13.47 -0.65
CA ASP A 38 9.51 13.93 0.36
C ASP A 38 8.16 14.06 -0.32
N VAL A 39 7.31 13.05 -0.09
CA VAL A 39 5.94 13.09 -0.61
C VAL A 39 5.22 14.15 0.19
N VAL A 40 5.24 15.35 -0.33
CA VAL A 40 4.22 16.34 0.04
C VAL A 40 2.90 15.67 -0.33
N VAL A 41 2.13 15.25 0.67
CA VAL A 41 0.78 14.71 0.46
C VAL A 41 -0.02 15.86 -0.15
N ASP A 42 -0.06 15.89 -1.50
CA ASP A 42 -0.85 16.92 -2.17
C ASP A 42 -2.33 16.55 -2.06
N THR A 43 -3.01 17.19 -1.15
CA THR A 43 -4.45 17.03 -0.92
C THR A 43 -5.31 17.69 -2.01
N ARG A 44 -4.70 18.46 -2.90
CA ARG A 44 -5.42 19.24 -3.93
C ARG A 44 -5.81 18.37 -5.12
N PHE A 45 -6.99 18.60 -5.64
CA PHE A 45 -7.40 18.08 -6.94
C PHE A 45 -6.76 18.89 -8.06
N THR A 46 -5.60 18.45 -8.57
CA THR A 46 -4.99 19.08 -9.73
C THR A 46 -5.91 18.93 -10.97
N PRO A 47 -5.86 19.84 -11.96
CA PRO A 47 -6.63 19.68 -13.19
C PRO A 47 -6.40 18.33 -13.86
N LEU A 48 -5.15 17.86 -13.89
CA LEU A 48 -4.79 16.55 -14.44
C LEU A 48 -5.48 15.40 -13.68
N TYR A 49 -5.47 15.44 -12.34
CA TYR A 49 -6.18 14.44 -11.53
C TYR A 49 -7.67 14.41 -11.84
N ARG A 50 -8.31 15.59 -11.95
CA ARG A 50 -9.75 15.69 -12.27
C ARG A 50 -10.07 15.08 -13.65
N ILE A 51 -9.25 15.37 -14.66
CA ILE A 51 -9.43 14.82 -16.01
C ILE A 51 -9.24 13.29 -15.98
N LEU A 52 -8.15 12.80 -15.39
CA LEU A 52 -7.89 11.36 -15.31
C LEU A 52 -8.98 10.62 -14.53
N ARG A 53 -9.43 11.20 -13.41
CA ARG A 53 -10.54 10.63 -12.64
C ARG A 53 -11.84 10.59 -13.43
N PHE A 54 -12.16 11.66 -14.16
CA PHE A 54 -13.33 11.70 -15.03
C PHE A 54 -13.27 10.61 -16.10
N LEU A 55 -12.12 10.44 -16.76
CA LEU A 55 -11.92 9.40 -17.79
C LEU A 55 -12.05 7.99 -17.19
N VAL A 56 -11.47 7.75 -16.02
CA VAL A 56 -11.60 6.46 -15.32
C VAL A 56 -13.08 6.18 -15.00
N ARG A 57 -13.81 7.16 -14.46
CA ARG A 57 -15.24 7.03 -14.17
C ARG A 57 -16.08 6.79 -15.43
N LEU A 58 -15.77 7.48 -16.52
CA LEU A 58 -16.45 7.27 -17.79
C LEU A 58 -16.25 5.83 -18.29
N VAL A 59 -15.01 5.31 -18.23
CA VAL A 59 -14.71 3.92 -18.61
C VAL A 59 -15.44 2.95 -17.67
N ASN A 60 -15.42 3.18 -16.37
CA ASN A 60 -16.13 2.36 -15.39
C ASN A 60 -17.64 2.34 -15.67
N ALA A 61 -18.24 3.49 -15.94
CA ALA A 61 -19.68 3.61 -16.19
C ALA A 61 -20.11 2.99 -17.54
N VAL A 62 -19.37 3.25 -18.61
CA VAL A 62 -19.77 2.89 -19.96
C VAL A 62 -19.25 1.50 -20.35
N TYR A 63 -17.96 1.25 -20.14
CA TYR A 63 -17.33 0.02 -20.62
C TYR A 63 -17.54 -1.15 -19.66
N PHE A 64 -17.33 -0.93 -18.35
CA PHE A 64 -17.54 -1.96 -17.34
C PHE A 64 -18.94 -1.94 -16.74
N ARG A 65 -19.74 -0.91 -16.99
CA ARG A 65 -21.08 -0.73 -16.42
C ARG A 65 -21.07 -0.92 -14.90
N THR A 66 -20.02 -0.36 -14.25
CA THR A 66 -19.76 -0.56 -12.83
C THR A 66 -20.90 -0.03 -11.99
N SER A 67 -21.35 -0.83 -11.01
CA SER A 67 -22.29 -0.44 -9.99
C SER A 67 -21.68 -0.54 -8.60
N VAL A 68 -22.13 0.31 -7.67
CA VAL A 68 -21.62 0.38 -6.29
C VAL A 68 -22.77 0.39 -5.33
N ALA A 69 -22.82 -0.56 -4.43
CA ALA A 69 -23.74 -0.58 -3.30
C ALA A 69 -23.11 0.06 -2.07
N ASN A 70 -23.93 0.69 -1.25
CA ASN A 70 -23.57 1.28 0.04
C ASN A 70 -22.41 2.31 0.00
N LYS A 71 -22.28 3.07 -1.08
CA LYS A 71 -21.23 4.10 -1.26
C LYS A 71 -21.18 5.12 -0.11
N GLY A 72 -22.31 5.38 0.54
CA GLY A 72 -22.42 6.30 1.67
C GLY A 72 -21.73 5.85 2.96
N ALA A 73 -21.27 4.59 3.04
CA ALA A 73 -20.56 4.08 4.22
C ALA A 73 -19.15 4.67 4.37
N VAL A 74 -18.55 5.24 3.29
CA VAL A 74 -17.23 5.84 3.36
C VAL A 74 -17.31 7.21 4.03
N PRO A 75 -16.63 7.45 5.18
CA PRO A 75 -16.64 8.73 5.86
C PRO A 75 -16.19 9.90 4.97
N ALA A 76 -16.92 11.03 5.05
CA ALA A 76 -16.62 12.21 4.25
C ALA A 76 -15.29 12.88 4.66
N GLU A 77 -14.89 12.74 5.91
CA GLU A 77 -13.70 13.36 6.49
C GLU A 77 -12.90 12.36 7.33
N GLY A 78 -11.69 12.74 7.69
CA GLY A 78 -10.78 11.95 8.52
C GLY A 78 -10.05 10.84 7.74
N PRO A 79 -9.09 10.16 8.39
CA PRO A 79 -8.29 9.13 7.76
C PRO A 79 -9.11 7.86 7.48
N VAL A 80 -9.03 7.36 6.26
CA VAL A 80 -9.75 6.16 5.83
C VAL A 80 -8.82 5.23 5.07
N ILE A 81 -8.88 3.94 5.38
CA ILE A 81 -8.26 2.87 4.58
C ILE A 81 -9.38 2.12 3.87
N ILE A 82 -9.43 2.23 2.54
CA ILE A 82 -10.27 1.37 1.73
C ILE A 82 -9.51 0.07 1.49
N ALA A 83 -10.09 -1.04 1.92
CA ALA A 83 -9.49 -2.36 1.90
C ALA A 83 -10.27 -3.30 0.96
N PRO A 84 -10.01 -3.28 -0.36
CA PRO A 84 -10.72 -4.14 -1.30
C PRO A 84 -10.09 -5.52 -1.44
N VAL A 85 -10.88 -6.50 -1.90
CA VAL A 85 -10.34 -7.76 -2.44
C VAL A 85 -9.51 -7.48 -3.68
N HIS A 86 -8.53 -8.35 -3.98
CA HIS A 86 -7.64 -8.16 -5.13
C HIS A 86 -7.64 -9.37 -6.07
N ARG A 87 -8.44 -9.31 -7.13
CA ARG A 87 -8.63 -10.39 -8.10
C ARG A 87 -8.15 -10.02 -9.51
N SER A 88 -8.00 -8.73 -9.80
CA SER A 88 -7.65 -8.24 -11.13
C SER A 88 -6.77 -7.00 -11.09
N PHE A 89 -6.06 -6.72 -12.17
CA PHE A 89 -5.30 -5.48 -12.31
C PHE A 89 -6.21 -4.25 -12.30
N ILE A 90 -7.45 -4.38 -12.79
CA ILE A 90 -8.39 -3.26 -12.86
C ILE A 90 -9.02 -2.89 -11.53
N ASP A 91 -8.81 -3.68 -10.46
CA ASP A 91 -9.40 -3.40 -9.14
C ASP A 91 -9.02 -2.00 -8.61
N PHE A 92 -7.81 -1.50 -8.93
CA PHE A 92 -7.40 -0.13 -8.61
C PHE A 92 -8.31 0.93 -9.22
N PHE A 93 -8.72 0.72 -10.48
CA PHE A 93 -9.53 1.68 -11.22
C PHE A 93 -10.97 1.67 -10.72
N VAL A 94 -11.56 0.47 -10.54
CA VAL A 94 -12.95 0.35 -10.09
C VAL A 94 -13.11 0.72 -8.62
N ALA A 95 -12.13 0.45 -7.78
CA ALA A 95 -12.15 0.87 -6.38
C ALA A 95 -12.22 2.40 -6.21
N SER A 96 -11.87 3.19 -7.24
CA SER A 96 -12.04 4.64 -7.22
C SER A 96 -13.49 5.11 -7.21
N GLU A 97 -14.46 4.22 -7.48
CA GLU A 97 -15.89 4.55 -7.48
C GLU A 97 -16.51 4.62 -6.09
N VAL A 98 -15.85 4.03 -5.07
CA VAL A 98 -16.44 3.93 -3.72
C VAL A 98 -16.50 5.24 -2.96
N THR A 99 -15.74 6.27 -3.36
CA THR A 99 -15.75 7.59 -2.73
C THR A 99 -15.47 8.72 -3.70
N ASP A 100 -15.86 9.94 -3.35
CA ASP A 100 -15.53 11.15 -4.11
C ASP A 100 -14.28 11.85 -3.61
N ARG A 101 -13.72 11.41 -2.49
CA ARG A 101 -12.48 11.92 -1.91
C ARG A 101 -11.27 11.61 -2.80
N LYS A 102 -10.19 12.34 -2.62
CA LYS A 102 -8.91 12.04 -3.28
C LYS A 102 -8.37 10.73 -2.74
N LEU A 103 -7.87 9.89 -3.63
CA LEU A 103 -7.39 8.56 -3.31
C LEU A 103 -5.88 8.50 -3.46
N HIS A 104 -5.24 7.78 -2.55
CA HIS A 104 -3.83 7.47 -2.60
C HIS A 104 -3.64 5.95 -2.71
N TYR A 105 -2.60 5.54 -3.46
CA TYR A 105 -2.36 4.15 -3.81
C TYR A 105 -0.90 3.75 -3.58
N MET A 106 -0.68 2.55 -3.08
CA MET A 106 0.61 1.90 -3.13
C MET A 106 0.78 1.17 -4.47
N ALA A 107 1.77 1.52 -5.25
CA ALA A 107 2.02 0.88 -6.54
C ALA A 107 3.45 0.33 -6.63
N LYS A 108 3.65 -0.77 -7.37
CA LYS A 108 4.96 -1.41 -7.49
C LYS A 108 5.98 -0.41 -8.06
N ASP A 109 7.14 -0.30 -7.43
CA ASP A 109 8.25 0.58 -7.80
C ASP A 109 8.69 0.45 -9.26
N SER A 110 8.62 -0.76 -9.82
CA SER A 110 8.96 -1.01 -11.23
C SER A 110 8.14 -0.18 -12.23
N LEU A 111 6.97 0.35 -11.83
CA LEU A 111 6.17 1.23 -12.69
C LEU A 111 6.86 2.58 -12.92
N TRP A 112 7.70 3.03 -12.00
CA TRP A 112 8.48 4.27 -12.13
C TRP A 112 9.66 4.14 -13.10
N LYS A 113 10.04 2.91 -13.52
CA LYS A 113 11.05 2.70 -14.58
C LYS A 113 10.56 3.20 -15.94
N ASN A 114 9.26 3.34 -16.13
CA ASN A 114 8.68 3.99 -17.31
C ASN A 114 8.57 5.51 -17.07
N GLY A 115 9.33 6.31 -17.82
CA GLY A 115 9.41 7.75 -17.61
C GLY A 115 8.08 8.51 -17.75
N THR A 116 7.13 8.01 -18.55
CA THR A 116 5.77 8.59 -18.66
C THR A 116 4.96 8.28 -17.41
N LEU A 117 4.98 7.02 -16.95
CA LEU A 117 4.27 6.62 -15.73
C LEU A 117 4.85 7.31 -14.49
N ALA A 118 6.18 7.47 -14.41
CA ALA A 118 6.85 8.17 -13.32
C ALA A 118 6.33 9.61 -13.12
N LYS A 119 5.89 10.28 -14.19
CA LYS A 119 5.30 11.64 -14.15
C LYS A 119 3.81 11.64 -13.81
N ILE A 120 3.08 10.62 -14.24
CA ILE A 120 1.61 10.55 -14.08
C ILE A 120 1.23 9.96 -12.71
N LEU A 121 1.90 8.91 -12.27
CA LEU A 121 1.56 8.19 -11.04
C LEU A 121 1.47 9.09 -9.78
N PRO A 122 2.43 10.01 -9.51
CA PRO A 122 2.30 10.94 -8.40
C PRO A 122 1.07 11.86 -8.53
N SER A 123 0.73 12.29 -9.76
CA SER A 123 -0.43 13.17 -10.01
C SER A 123 -1.75 12.49 -9.65
N VAL A 124 -1.83 11.16 -9.70
CA VAL A 124 -3.02 10.39 -9.31
C VAL A 124 -2.95 9.86 -7.87
N GLY A 125 -2.00 10.34 -7.07
CA GLY A 125 -1.86 9.93 -5.68
C GLY A 125 -1.15 8.58 -5.47
N ALA A 126 -0.50 8.04 -6.51
CA ALA A 126 0.26 6.80 -6.38
C ALA A 126 1.68 7.06 -5.87
N PHE A 127 2.16 6.21 -4.96
CA PHE A 127 3.54 6.21 -4.48
C PHE A 127 4.16 4.81 -4.54
N PRO A 128 5.50 4.71 -4.73
CA PRO A 128 6.16 3.44 -4.94
C PRO A 128 6.24 2.61 -3.66
N VAL A 129 6.17 1.28 -3.82
CA VAL A 129 6.42 0.29 -2.78
C VAL A 129 7.28 -0.85 -3.31
N HIS A 130 8.30 -1.23 -2.54
CA HIS A 130 9.09 -2.42 -2.78
C HIS A 130 8.41 -3.63 -2.14
N ARG A 131 7.92 -4.58 -2.95
CA ARG A 131 7.11 -5.71 -2.46
C ARG A 131 7.94 -6.89 -1.91
N GLU A 132 9.24 -6.88 -2.13
CA GLU A 132 10.14 -8.01 -1.80
C GLU A 132 10.74 -7.91 -0.39
N SER A 133 10.47 -6.82 0.34
CA SER A 133 10.92 -6.60 1.71
C SER A 133 9.87 -5.84 2.51
N ALA A 134 9.98 -5.88 3.84
CA ALA A 134 9.20 -5.00 4.71
C ALA A 134 9.57 -3.55 4.42
N ASP A 135 8.86 -2.93 3.49
CA ASP A 135 9.14 -1.57 3.03
C ASP A 135 8.70 -0.54 4.09
N ARG A 136 9.67 -0.17 4.93
CA ARG A 136 9.46 0.83 5.98
C ARG A 136 9.10 2.20 5.41
N GLU A 137 9.67 2.53 4.25
CA GLU A 137 9.41 3.80 3.59
C GLU A 137 7.98 3.87 3.04
N ALA A 138 7.51 2.80 2.39
CA ALA A 138 6.12 2.71 1.95
C ALA A 138 5.14 2.79 3.12
N THR A 139 5.46 2.12 4.25
CA THR A 139 4.66 2.20 5.48
C THR A 139 4.64 3.62 6.04
N ARG A 140 5.78 4.33 6.06
CA ARG A 140 5.88 5.71 6.50
C ARG A 140 5.03 6.65 5.62
N ARG A 141 5.09 6.49 4.31
CA ARG A 141 4.28 7.26 3.35
C ARG A 141 2.79 7.01 3.50
N ALA A 142 2.41 5.75 3.67
CA ALA A 142 1.02 5.39 3.97
C ALA A 142 0.52 6.07 5.25
N GLN A 143 1.35 6.07 6.29
CA GLN A 143 1.05 6.76 7.53
C GLN A 143 0.90 8.27 7.32
N GLN A 144 1.79 8.92 6.57
CA GLN A 144 1.71 10.36 6.25
C GLN A 144 0.40 10.71 5.52
N VAL A 145 -0.05 9.87 4.57
CA VAL A 145 -1.35 10.04 3.89
C VAL A 145 -2.49 10.02 4.89
N LEU A 146 -2.50 9.05 5.79
CA LEU A 146 -3.57 8.91 6.78
C LEU A 146 -3.51 10.00 7.86
N ASP A 147 -2.32 10.39 8.33
CA ASP A 147 -2.13 11.48 9.29
C ASP A 147 -2.57 12.84 8.72
N ALA A 148 -2.54 13.00 7.38
CA ALA A 148 -3.11 14.15 6.68
C ALA A 148 -4.65 14.08 6.54
N GLY A 149 -5.29 13.05 7.09
CA GLY A 149 -6.74 12.86 7.00
C GLY A 149 -7.22 12.35 5.65
N GLU A 150 -6.34 11.84 4.79
CA GLU A 150 -6.65 11.43 3.43
C GLU A 150 -7.06 9.95 3.34
N VAL A 151 -7.48 9.53 2.14
CA VAL A 151 -7.93 8.16 1.86
C VAL A 151 -6.83 7.36 1.19
N LEU A 152 -6.49 6.21 1.79
CA LEU A 152 -5.55 5.25 1.26
C LEU A 152 -6.28 4.00 0.77
N ILE A 153 -6.01 3.54 -0.46
CA ILE A 153 -6.40 2.20 -0.90
C ILE A 153 -5.25 1.24 -0.63
N LEU A 154 -5.53 0.21 0.12
CA LEU A 154 -4.56 -0.83 0.47
C LEU A 154 -5.20 -2.21 0.37
N PHE A 155 -4.68 -3.03 -0.52
CA PHE A 155 -5.16 -4.40 -0.71
C PHE A 155 -4.61 -5.31 0.39
N PRO A 156 -5.45 -5.85 1.28
CA PRO A 156 -4.96 -6.61 2.44
C PRO A 156 -4.34 -7.96 2.06
N GLU A 157 -4.65 -8.48 0.87
CA GLU A 157 -4.07 -9.72 0.34
C GLU A 157 -2.62 -9.54 -0.17
N GLY A 158 -2.12 -8.28 -0.27
CA GLY A 158 -0.76 -7.93 -0.71
C GLY A 158 -0.48 -8.18 -2.19
N GLU A 159 -1.11 -9.19 -2.79
CA GLU A 159 -0.99 -9.55 -4.20
C GLU A 159 -2.35 -9.97 -4.78
N ARG A 160 -2.40 -10.11 -6.10
CA ARG A 160 -3.62 -10.61 -6.77
C ARG A 160 -3.81 -12.10 -6.50
N ARG A 161 -4.90 -12.44 -5.85
CA ARG A 161 -5.32 -13.81 -5.58
C ARG A 161 -6.28 -14.33 -6.66
N THR A 162 -6.44 -15.64 -6.72
CA THR A 162 -7.37 -16.34 -7.61
C THR A 162 -8.29 -17.22 -6.77
N GLY A 163 -9.52 -17.42 -7.26
CA GLY A 163 -10.49 -18.25 -6.54
C GLY A 163 -11.50 -17.45 -5.71
N PRO A 164 -12.45 -18.15 -5.10
CA PRO A 164 -13.57 -17.51 -4.38
C PRO A 164 -13.25 -17.19 -2.91
N VAL A 165 -12.19 -17.73 -2.35
CA VAL A 165 -11.90 -17.60 -0.92
C VAL A 165 -11.00 -16.40 -0.66
N VAL A 166 -11.34 -15.63 0.37
CA VAL A 166 -10.53 -14.53 0.92
C VAL A 166 -9.77 -15.09 2.13
N GLU A 167 -8.48 -15.21 1.97
CA GLU A 167 -7.59 -15.80 2.99
C GLU A 167 -6.22 -15.12 3.01
N ASP A 168 -5.42 -15.43 4.04
CA ASP A 168 -4.05 -14.95 4.18
C ASP A 168 -3.91 -13.42 4.13
N LEU A 169 -4.80 -12.68 4.80
CA LEU A 169 -4.67 -11.23 4.86
C LEU A 169 -3.46 -10.83 5.69
N HIS A 170 -2.70 -9.88 5.16
CA HIS A 170 -1.61 -9.25 5.90
C HIS A 170 -2.13 -8.27 6.95
N GLU A 171 -1.52 -8.23 8.12
CA GLU A 171 -1.88 -7.32 9.23
C GLU A 171 -1.60 -5.82 8.90
N GLY A 172 -1.05 -5.51 7.72
CA GLY A 172 -0.65 -4.15 7.33
C GLY A 172 -1.78 -3.11 7.41
N VAL A 173 -3.01 -3.48 7.00
CA VAL A 173 -4.19 -2.62 7.11
C VAL A 173 -4.51 -2.33 8.58
N ALA A 174 -4.63 -3.36 9.41
CA ALA A 174 -4.94 -3.23 10.82
C ALA A 174 -3.82 -2.51 11.59
N PHE A 175 -2.56 -2.72 11.22
CA PHE A 175 -1.41 -2.02 11.80
C PHE A 175 -1.44 -0.52 11.49
N LEU A 176 -1.72 -0.12 10.24
CA LEU A 176 -1.85 1.30 9.88
C LEU A 176 -3.06 1.93 10.57
N ALA A 177 -4.20 1.26 10.60
CA ALA A 177 -5.39 1.72 11.33
C ALA A 177 -5.09 1.97 12.81
N ALA A 178 -4.37 1.04 13.45
CA ALA A 178 -3.95 1.15 14.85
C ALA A 178 -3.03 2.36 15.11
N ARG A 179 -2.16 2.70 14.17
CA ARG A 179 -1.22 3.82 14.30
C ARG A 179 -1.85 5.19 14.06
N THR A 180 -2.72 5.28 13.07
CA THR A 180 -3.27 6.55 12.55
C THR A 180 -4.68 6.85 13.05
N GLY A 181 -5.38 5.88 13.64
CA GLY A 181 -6.80 6.02 13.97
C GLY A 181 -7.71 5.96 12.74
N ALA A 182 -7.21 5.46 11.60
CA ALA A 182 -7.97 5.39 10.37
C ALA A 182 -9.09 4.34 10.45
N THR A 183 -10.27 4.73 9.98
CA THR A 183 -11.39 3.80 9.78
C THR A 183 -11.10 2.89 8.59
N VAL A 184 -11.37 1.59 8.72
CA VAL A 184 -11.18 0.61 7.64
C VAL A 184 -12.51 0.33 6.96
N ILE A 185 -12.56 0.48 5.64
CA ILE A 185 -13.74 0.20 4.82
C ILE A 185 -13.47 -1.04 3.96
N PRO A 186 -14.02 -2.20 4.29
CA PRO A 186 -13.91 -3.39 3.46
C PRO A 186 -14.72 -3.23 2.18
N VAL A 187 -14.19 -3.73 1.05
CA VAL A 187 -14.88 -3.64 -0.26
C VAL A 187 -14.77 -4.95 -1.01
N GLY A 188 -15.92 -5.58 -1.29
CA GLY A 188 -16.02 -6.69 -2.22
C GLY A 188 -16.04 -6.20 -3.66
N ILE A 189 -15.30 -6.86 -4.58
CA ILE A 189 -15.30 -6.53 -6.01
C ILE A 189 -15.64 -7.80 -6.80
N GLY A 190 -16.85 -7.84 -7.33
CA GLY A 190 -17.32 -8.93 -8.19
C GLY A 190 -17.13 -8.62 -9.68
N GLY A 191 -16.84 -9.65 -10.49
CA GLY A 191 -16.74 -9.54 -11.95
C GLY A 191 -15.36 -9.17 -12.48
N SER A 192 -14.50 -8.48 -11.72
CA SER A 192 -13.21 -7.97 -12.20
C SER A 192 -12.26 -9.07 -12.70
N ALA A 193 -12.25 -10.22 -12.05
CA ALA A 193 -11.46 -11.39 -12.48
C ALA A 193 -11.85 -11.89 -13.88
N SER A 194 -13.14 -11.83 -14.24
CA SER A 194 -13.64 -12.23 -15.56
C SER A 194 -13.44 -11.17 -16.63
N VAL A 195 -13.39 -9.90 -16.22
CA VAL A 195 -13.09 -8.74 -17.09
C VAL A 195 -11.64 -8.79 -17.57
N MET A 196 -10.71 -9.01 -16.66
CA MET A 196 -9.28 -9.08 -17.00
C MET A 196 -8.60 -10.24 -16.24
N PRO A 197 -8.77 -11.49 -16.73
CA PRO A 197 -8.11 -12.66 -16.16
C PRO A 197 -6.58 -12.52 -16.11
N LYS A 198 -5.94 -13.22 -15.18
CA LYS A 198 -4.47 -13.26 -15.07
C LYS A 198 -3.86 -13.68 -16.40
N GLY A 199 -2.90 -12.88 -16.91
CA GLY A 199 -2.23 -13.13 -18.19
C GLY A 199 -2.87 -12.44 -19.41
N THR A 200 -4.05 -11.84 -19.28
CA THR A 200 -4.65 -11.03 -20.35
C THR A 200 -4.20 -9.58 -20.27
N LYS A 201 -4.10 -8.91 -21.43
CA LYS A 201 -3.71 -7.50 -21.54
C LYS A 201 -4.88 -6.58 -21.90
N ILE A 202 -5.95 -7.15 -22.41
CA ILE A 202 -7.13 -6.40 -22.89
C ILE A 202 -8.32 -6.76 -22.02
N PRO A 203 -8.91 -5.80 -21.31
CA PRO A 203 -10.10 -6.04 -20.51
C PRO A 203 -11.32 -6.27 -21.43
N ARG A 204 -12.26 -7.09 -20.98
CA ARG A 204 -13.51 -7.39 -21.65
C ARG A 204 -14.62 -6.48 -21.11
N PRO A 205 -15.60 -6.03 -21.95
CA PRO A 205 -16.71 -5.20 -21.51
C PRO A 205 -17.75 -6.05 -20.75
N ARG A 206 -17.51 -6.26 -19.47
CA ARG A 206 -18.40 -6.98 -18.55
C ARG A 206 -18.74 -6.13 -17.35
N HIS A 207 -19.88 -6.42 -16.73
CA HIS A 207 -20.33 -5.77 -15.52
C HIS A 207 -19.40 -6.06 -14.36
N ILE A 208 -19.10 -5.01 -13.56
CA ILE A 208 -18.38 -5.10 -12.29
C ILE A 208 -19.27 -4.52 -11.20
N HIS A 209 -19.36 -5.21 -10.08
CA HIS A 209 -20.10 -4.74 -8.93
C HIS A 209 -19.19 -4.59 -7.72
N LEU A 210 -19.37 -3.49 -6.99
CA LEU A 210 -18.68 -3.23 -5.73
C LEU A 210 -19.69 -3.20 -4.59
N GLU A 211 -19.40 -3.99 -3.55
CA GLU A 211 -20.09 -3.96 -2.26
C GLU A 211 -19.22 -3.25 -1.24
N VAL A 212 -19.65 -2.08 -0.78
CA VAL A 212 -18.96 -1.33 0.29
C VAL A 212 -19.52 -1.78 1.62
N GLY A 213 -18.68 -2.30 2.50
CA GLY A 213 -19.07 -2.79 3.81
C GLY A 213 -19.17 -1.67 4.85
N GLU A 214 -19.66 -2.08 6.03
CA GLU A 214 -19.73 -1.18 7.19
C GLU A 214 -18.32 -0.78 7.66
N PRO A 215 -18.17 0.45 8.16
CA PRO A 215 -16.91 0.93 8.69
C PRO A 215 -16.42 0.09 9.88
N LEU A 216 -15.21 -0.41 9.81
CA LEU A 216 -14.52 -1.06 10.93
C LEU A 216 -13.69 -0.01 11.67
N ALA A 217 -13.97 0.14 12.97
CA ALA A 217 -13.24 1.07 13.81
C ALA A 217 -11.77 0.67 14.00
N PRO A 218 -10.82 1.62 14.09
CA PRO A 218 -9.44 1.33 14.41
C PRO A 218 -9.33 0.68 15.80
N PRO A 219 -8.31 -0.18 16.03
CA PRO A 219 -8.13 -0.79 17.32
C PRO A 219 -7.81 0.26 18.40
N GLU A 220 -8.50 0.18 19.52
CA GLU A 220 -8.26 1.06 20.66
C GLU A 220 -6.85 0.89 21.22
N ARG A 221 -6.26 1.97 21.72
CA ARG A 221 -4.99 1.92 22.45
C ARG A 221 -5.20 1.31 23.83
N GLY A 222 -4.22 0.56 24.33
CA GLY A 222 -4.22 0.09 25.71
C GLY A 222 -3.77 1.19 26.69
N GLU A 223 -3.79 0.88 27.98
CA GLU A 223 -3.35 1.78 29.05
C GLU A 223 -1.91 2.31 28.86
N SER A 224 -1.04 1.54 28.24
CA SER A 224 0.33 1.94 27.88
C SER A 224 0.42 2.91 26.69
N GLY A 225 -0.71 3.34 26.10
CA GLY A 225 -0.76 4.14 24.88
C GLY A 225 -0.41 3.38 23.60
N ARG A 226 -0.06 2.08 23.70
CA ARG A 226 0.22 1.21 22.56
C ARG A 226 -1.00 0.37 22.21
N VAL A 227 -1.13 0.01 20.94
CA VAL A 227 -2.17 -0.95 20.53
C VAL A 227 -1.64 -2.38 20.73
N PRO A 228 -2.33 -3.22 21.54
CA PRO A 228 -1.96 -4.62 21.70
C PRO A 228 -2.04 -5.39 20.39
N ARG A 229 -1.06 -6.28 20.14
CA ARG A 229 -1.03 -7.09 18.90
C ARG A 229 -2.30 -7.93 18.73
N SER A 230 -2.89 -8.41 19.81
CA SER A 230 -4.16 -9.16 19.76
C SER A 230 -5.33 -8.35 19.20
N ARG A 231 -5.34 -7.02 19.39
CA ARG A 231 -6.37 -6.14 18.80
C ARG A 231 -6.13 -5.92 17.31
N VAL A 232 -4.87 -5.83 16.88
CA VAL A 232 -4.51 -5.78 15.45
C VAL A 232 -4.95 -7.06 14.76
N HIS A 233 -4.64 -8.20 15.35
CA HIS A 233 -5.06 -9.50 14.82
C HIS A 233 -6.58 -9.64 14.71
N ARG A 234 -7.32 -9.25 15.76
CA ARG A 234 -8.78 -9.25 15.76
C ARG A 234 -9.38 -8.39 14.63
N LEU A 235 -8.84 -7.20 14.39
CA LEU A 235 -9.30 -6.37 13.25
C LEU A 235 -9.03 -7.07 11.91
N THR A 236 -7.89 -7.76 11.77
CA THR A 236 -7.58 -8.53 10.55
C THR A 236 -8.57 -9.69 10.36
N GLU A 237 -8.94 -10.40 11.43
CA GLU A 237 -9.95 -11.45 11.38
C GLU A 237 -11.34 -10.88 11.00
N GLN A 238 -11.75 -9.77 11.63
CA GLN A 238 -13.02 -9.09 11.28
C GLN A 238 -13.02 -8.65 9.81
N LEU A 239 -11.91 -8.09 9.33
CA LEU A 239 -11.75 -7.69 7.94
C LEU A 239 -11.87 -8.89 6.99
N THR A 240 -11.27 -10.05 7.35
CA THR A 240 -11.34 -11.27 6.55
C THR A 240 -12.78 -11.75 6.38
N VAL A 241 -13.53 -11.84 7.48
CA VAL A 241 -14.94 -12.24 7.44
C VAL A 241 -15.77 -11.26 6.61
N SER A 242 -15.64 -9.96 6.88
CA SER A 242 -16.37 -8.92 6.13
C SER A 242 -16.05 -8.95 4.64
N LEU A 243 -14.79 -9.13 4.27
CA LEU A 243 -14.38 -9.18 2.85
C LEU A 243 -14.93 -10.40 2.14
N GLN A 244 -14.97 -11.58 2.81
CA GLN A 244 -15.56 -12.77 2.21
C GLN A 244 -17.04 -12.55 1.90
N GLU A 245 -17.82 -12.08 2.87
CA GLU A 245 -19.24 -11.83 2.69
C GLU A 245 -19.55 -10.79 1.59
N LEU A 246 -18.75 -9.70 1.57
CA LEU A 246 -18.89 -8.65 0.56
C LEU A 246 -18.50 -9.15 -0.83
N TYR A 247 -17.43 -9.95 -0.91
CA TYR A 247 -16.99 -10.54 -2.16
C TYR A 247 -18.02 -11.49 -2.74
N ASP A 248 -18.60 -12.36 -1.92
CA ASP A 248 -19.62 -13.32 -2.35
C ASP A 248 -20.85 -12.58 -2.91
N ARG A 249 -21.35 -11.55 -2.20
CA ARG A 249 -22.44 -10.71 -2.69
C ARG A 249 -22.08 -9.99 -3.99
N ALA A 250 -20.89 -9.41 -4.07
CA ALA A 250 -20.45 -8.70 -5.27
C ALA A 250 -20.34 -9.63 -6.48
N VAL A 251 -19.86 -10.86 -6.30
CA VAL A 251 -19.78 -11.88 -7.37
C VAL A 251 -21.17 -12.31 -7.82
N GLU A 252 -22.10 -12.53 -6.88
CA GLU A 252 -23.46 -12.88 -7.19
C GLU A 252 -24.14 -11.81 -8.05
N VAL A 253 -24.03 -10.53 -7.64
CA VAL A 253 -24.63 -9.42 -8.39
C VAL A 253 -23.96 -9.25 -9.75
N ALA A 254 -22.62 -9.32 -9.84
CA ALA A 254 -21.91 -9.23 -11.11
C ALA A 254 -22.25 -10.37 -12.09
N GLY A 255 -22.55 -11.54 -11.58
CA GLY A 255 -22.93 -12.72 -12.37
C GLY A 255 -24.34 -12.66 -12.97
N ARG A 256 -25.20 -11.71 -12.50
CA ARG A 256 -26.58 -11.53 -13.02
C ARG A 256 -26.64 -10.69 -14.32
N TYR A 257 -25.54 -10.09 -14.73
CA TYR A 257 -25.41 -9.21 -15.90
C TYR A 257 -24.32 -9.74 -16.87
#